data_ca3d2bbaaec83f2770b4be68a51c3f76
#
_entry.id   ca3d2bbaaec83f2770b4be68a51c3f76
#
_cell.length_a   1.000
_cell.length_b   1.000
_cell.length_c   1.000
_cell.angle_alpha   90.00
_cell.angle_beta   90.00
_cell.angle_gamma   90.00
#
_symmetry.space_group_name_H-M   'P 1'
#
loop_
_entity.id
_entity.type
_entity.pdbx_description
1 polymer ?
#
loop_
_entity_poly.entity_id
_entity_poly.type
_entity_poly.pdbx_seq_one_letter_code
_entity_poly.pdbx_strand_id
1 'polypeptide(L)'
;LNSSAASDVYKRQGQMLAAMLNWPQATFSSKVSLKDKSMEIVREIDEGLETIEVNLPAVVTCDLRLNEPRYASLPNIMKAKKKPIEQMAAKDLGVDIANRVQQLKVEEPPKRKAGIKVANVAELVSKLKNEAKVI
;
A
#
# COMPACT_ATOMS: atom_id res chain seq x y z
N LEU A 1 10.14 11.29 9.21
CA LEU A 1 8.71 11.39 8.90
C LEU A 1 8.12 10.00 8.66
N ASN A 2 7.76 9.32 9.74
CA ASN A 2 6.88 8.16 9.63
C ASN A 2 5.45 8.65 9.52
N SER A 3 5.10 9.15 8.36
CA SER A 3 3.73 9.46 8.05
C SER A 3 3.04 8.19 7.54
N SER A 4 2.02 7.72 8.23
CA SER A 4 1.12 6.69 7.72
C SER A 4 0.59 7.04 6.34
N ALA A 5 0.36 8.32 6.07
CA ALA A 5 -0.03 8.83 4.77
C ALA A 5 1.01 8.56 3.66
N ALA A 6 2.30 8.74 3.93
CA ALA A 6 3.35 8.41 2.94
C ALA A 6 3.40 6.91 2.63
N SER A 7 3.23 6.08 3.66
CA SER A 7 3.12 4.62 3.48
C SER A 7 1.93 4.23 2.61
N ASP A 8 0.78 4.86 2.79
CA ASP A 8 -0.42 4.59 2.00
C ASP A 8 -0.28 5.02 0.54
N VAL A 9 0.46 6.09 0.26
CA VAL A 9 0.71 6.55 -1.11
C VAL A 9 1.53 5.51 -1.88
N TYR A 10 2.68 5.08 -1.38
CA TYR A 10 3.52 4.14 -2.14
C TYR A 10 2.89 2.74 -2.26
N LYS A 11 2.11 2.31 -1.29
CA LYS A 11 1.40 1.02 -1.36
C LYS A 11 0.39 0.93 -2.50
N ARG A 12 -0.12 2.07 -2.97
CA ARG A 12 -1.07 2.13 -4.09
C ARG A 12 -0.40 2.19 -5.46
N GLN A 13 0.90 2.44 -5.52
CA GLN A 13 1.61 2.65 -6.80
C GLN A 13 1.55 1.40 -7.69
N GLY A 14 1.73 0.20 -7.15
CA GLY A 14 1.69 -1.05 -7.92
C GLY A 14 0.33 -1.28 -8.60
N GLN A 15 -0.76 -1.09 -7.87
CA GLN A 15 -2.11 -1.25 -8.39
C GLN A 15 -2.44 -0.21 -9.47
N MET A 16 -2.02 1.05 -9.26
CA MET A 16 -2.20 2.12 -10.24
C MET A 16 -1.40 1.84 -11.51
N LEU A 17 -0.15 1.38 -11.37
CA LEU A 17 0.69 1.01 -12.50
C LEU A 17 0.06 -0.12 -13.32
N ALA A 18 -0.43 -1.17 -12.66
CA ALA A 18 -1.12 -2.28 -13.32
C ALA A 18 -2.34 -1.80 -14.11
N ALA A 19 -3.14 -0.92 -13.52
CA ALA A 19 -4.31 -0.34 -14.18
C ALA A 19 -3.92 0.51 -15.40
N MET A 20 -2.87 1.34 -15.29
CA MET A 20 -2.39 2.17 -16.40
C MET A 20 -1.84 1.33 -17.57
N LEU A 21 -1.19 0.21 -17.26
CA LEU A 21 -0.64 -0.72 -18.25
C LEU A 21 -1.69 -1.71 -18.78
N ASN A 22 -2.86 -1.79 -18.16
CA ASN A 22 -3.86 -2.82 -18.38
C ASN A 22 -3.28 -4.25 -18.24
N TRP A 23 -2.43 -4.43 -17.23
CA TRP A 23 -1.80 -5.71 -16.90
C TRP A 23 -2.46 -6.36 -15.69
N PRO A 24 -2.48 -7.71 -15.63
CA PRO A 24 -2.85 -8.42 -14.42
C PRO A 24 -1.99 -8.00 -13.23
N GLN A 25 -2.55 -8.09 -12.03
CA GLN A 25 -1.84 -7.72 -10.82
C GLN A 25 -2.03 -8.76 -9.71
N ALA A 26 -0.99 -8.90 -8.89
CA ALA A 26 -1.05 -9.62 -7.62
C ALA A 26 -0.40 -8.77 -6.53
N THR A 27 -1.14 -8.52 -5.45
CA THR A 27 -0.70 -7.65 -4.35
C THR A 27 -0.39 -8.45 -3.10
N PHE A 28 0.60 -7.96 -2.33
CA PHE A 28 1.01 -8.57 -1.05
C PHE A 28 1.44 -10.04 -1.18
N SER A 29 2.20 -10.34 -2.23
CA SER A 29 2.62 -11.71 -2.54
C SER A 29 3.63 -12.20 -1.51
N SER A 30 3.32 -13.33 -0.88
CA SER A 30 4.20 -14.03 0.08
C SER A 30 4.93 -15.22 -0.54
N LYS A 31 4.46 -15.70 -1.70
CA LYS A 31 5.15 -16.74 -2.48
C LYS A 31 4.85 -16.52 -3.96
N VAL A 32 5.87 -16.70 -4.80
CA VAL A 32 5.78 -16.58 -6.27
C VAL A 32 6.44 -17.80 -6.90
N SER A 33 5.72 -18.48 -7.78
CA SER A 33 6.19 -19.62 -8.56
C SER A 33 5.99 -19.33 -10.04
N LEU A 34 7.09 -19.15 -10.79
CA LEU A 34 7.04 -18.86 -12.22
C LEU A 34 6.72 -20.13 -13.03
N LYS A 35 5.84 -19.99 -14.00
CA LYS A 35 5.55 -20.93 -15.08
C LYS A 35 5.91 -20.25 -16.43
N ASP A 36 5.84 -20.98 -17.53
CA ASP A 36 6.28 -20.46 -18.85
C ASP A 36 5.60 -19.13 -19.26
N LYS A 37 4.28 -19.03 -19.11
CA LYS A 37 3.48 -17.87 -19.52
C LYS A 37 2.62 -17.26 -18.40
N SER A 38 2.70 -17.84 -17.22
CA SER A 38 1.96 -17.41 -16.06
C SER A 38 2.81 -17.50 -14.81
N MET A 39 2.31 -16.98 -13.71
CA MET A 39 2.88 -17.19 -12.38
C MET A 39 1.77 -17.53 -11.39
N GLU A 40 2.07 -18.46 -10.51
CA GLU A 40 1.24 -18.79 -9.36
C GLU A 40 1.75 -18.02 -8.15
N ILE A 41 0.84 -17.34 -7.49
CA ILE A 41 1.14 -16.40 -6.41
C ILE A 41 0.28 -16.72 -5.22
N VAL A 42 0.91 -16.84 -4.06
CA VAL A 42 0.22 -16.90 -2.77
C VAL A 42 0.28 -15.52 -2.14
N ARG A 43 -0.87 -15.01 -1.74
CA ARG A 43 -1.00 -13.72 -1.06
C ARG A 43 -1.88 -13.82 0.18
N GLU A 44 -1.71 -12.91 1.11
CA GLU A 44 -2.54 -12.82 2.30
C GLU A 44 -3.71 -11.87 2.06
N ILE A 45 -4.89 -12.33 2.47
CA ILE A 45 -6.13 -11.57 2.50
C ILE A 45 -6.69 -11.62 3.92
N ASP A 46 -7.72 -10.84 4.22
CA ASP A 46 -8.31 -10.75 5.56
C ASP A 46 -8.82 -12.11 6.07
N GLU A 47 -9.26 -12.99 5.16
CA GLU A 47 -9.81 -14.32 5.47
C GLU A 47 -8.75 -15.44 5.50
N GLY A 48 -7.50 -15.14 5.16
CA GLY A 48 -6.39 -16.11 5.16
C GLY A 48 -5.46 -16.01 3.96
N LEU A 49 -5.06 -17.15 3.39
CA LEU A 49 -4.19 -17.22 2.22
C LEU A 49 -4.98 -17.52 0.96
N GLU A 50 -4.76 -16.74 -0.07
CA GLU A 50 -5.32 -16.93 -1.40
C GLU A 50 -4.20 -17.29 -2.38
N THR A 51 -4.45 -18.30 -3.21
CA THR A 51 -3.56 -18.65 -4.32
C THR A 51 -4.22 -18.25 -5.63
N ILE A 52 -3.54 -17.39 -6.39
CA ILE A 52 -4.00 -16.93 -7.69
C ILE A 52 -2.99 -17.27 -8.78
N GLU A 53 -3.47 -17.45 -10.00
CA GLU A 53 -2.64 -17.55 -11.18
C GLU A 53 -2.85 -16.32 -12.06
N VAL A 54 -1.76 -15.68 -12.48
CA VAL A 54 -1.79 -14.50 -13.34
C VAL A 54 -0.94 -14.71 -14.59
N ASN A 55 -1.44 -14.26 -15.73
CA ASN A 55 -0.68 -14.31 -16.98
C ASN A 55 0.41 -13.24 -17.02
N LEU A 56 1.49 -13.52 -17.72
CA LEU A 56 2.57 -12.57 -17.96
C LEU A 56 2.31 -11.75 -19.24
N PRO A 57 2.66 -10.46 -19.27
CA PRO A 57 3.30 -9.68 -18.20
C PRO A 57 2.32 -9.30 -17.09
N ALA A 58 2.80 -9.16 -15.86
CA ALA A 58 1.98 -8.82 -14.70
C ALA A 58 2.74 -7.91 -13.72
N VAL A 59 1.99 -7.15 -12.91
CA VAL A 59 2.54 -6.35 -11.82
C VAL A 59 2.36 -7.10 -10.49
N VAL A 60 3.46 -7.34 -9.79
CA VAL A 60 3.45 -8.03 -8.50
C VAL A 60 4.00 -7.10 -7.43
N THR A 61 3.26 -6.93 -6.36
CA THR A 61 3.78 -6.28 -5.14
C THR A 61 4.08 -7.35 -4.09
N CYS A 62 5.24 -7.23 -3.47
CA CYS A 62 5.75 -8.25 -2.56
C CYS A 62 5.47 -7.91 -1.10
N ASP A 63 5.15 -8.91 -0.31
CA ASP A 63 5.16 -8.83 1.14
C ASP A 63 6.58 -9.11 1.67
N LEU A 64 6.84 -8.63 2.88
CA LEU A 64 8.12 -8.85 3.59
C LEU A 64 8.45 -10.35 3.79
N ARG A 65 7.46 -11.23 3.76
CA ARG A 65 7.61 -12.69 3.92
C ARG A 65 8.00 -13.43 2.64
N LEU A 66 8.06 -12.73 1.50
CA LEU A 66 8.39 -13.37 0.22
C LEU A 66 9.77 -14.03 0.25
N ASN A 67 10.75 -13.34 0.82
CA ASN A 67 12.11 -13.83 0.99
C ASN A 67 12.69 -13.39 2.33
N GLU A 68 13.56 -14.22 2.87
CA GLU A 68 14.40 -13.81 3.99
C GLU A 68 15.45 -12.80 3.51
N PRO A 69 15.58 -11.62 4.16
CA PRO A 69 16.55 -10.60 3.78
C PRO A 69 17.99 -11.13 3.91
N ARG A 70 18.78 -10.95 2.86
CA ARG A 70 20.19 -11.34 2.86
C ARG A 70 21.05 -10.28 3.53
N TYR A 71 22.01 -10.68 4.34
CA TYR A 71 23.01 -9.77 4.90
C TYR A 71 23.96 -9.28 3.81
N ALA A 72 24.21 -7.97 3.76
CA ALA A 72 25.18 -7.41 2.86
C ALA A 72 26.61 -7.64 3.39
N SER A 73 27.46 -8.30 2.61
CA SER A 73 28.87 -8.44 2.93
C SER A 73 29.61 -7.11 2.73
N LEU A 74 30.70 -6.88 3.48
CA LEU A 74 31.48 -5.66 3.37
C LEU A 74 31.93 -5.34 1.93
N PRO A 75 32.43 -6.32 1.11
CA PRO A 75 32.74 -6.07 -0.29
C PRO A 75 31.53 -5.60 -1.11
N ASN A 76 30.35 -6.12 -0.85
CA ASN A 76 29.13 -5.72 -1.56
C ASN A 76 28.68 -4.30 -1.16
N ILE A 77 28.85 -3.91 0.09
CA ILE A 77 28.61 -2.53 0.55
C ILE A 77 29.54 -1.55 -0.19
N MET A 78 30.81 -1.91 -0.29
CA MET A 78 31.80 -1.09 -1.01
C MET A 78 31.53 -0.98 -2.50
N LYS A 79 31.09 -2.06 -3.14
CA LYS A 79 30.64 -2.05 -4.54
C LYS A 79 29.39 -1.19 -4.74
N ALA A 80 28.41 -1.28 -3.83
CA ALA A 80 27.18 -0.50 -3.91
C ALA A 80 27.45 1.01 -3.81
N LYS A 81 28.38 1.44 -2.94
CA LYS A 81 28.79 2.86 -2.82
C LYS A 81 29.39 3.44 -4.10
N LYS A 82 29.96 2.60 -4.96
CA LYS A 82 30.60 3.01 -6.23
C LYS A 82 29.65 2.95 -7.43
N LYS A 83 28.43 2.42 -7.26
CA LYS A 83 27.46 2.38 -8.36
C LYS A 83 26.92 3.78 -8.65
N PRO A 84 26.85 4.19 -9.92
CA PRO A 84 26.22 5.46 -10.28
C PRO A 84 24.73 5.43 -9.96
N ILE A 85 24.22 6.54 -9.48
CA ILE A 85 22.78 6.78 -9.30
C ILE A 85 22.37 7.73 -10.42
N GLU A 86 21.52 7.26 -11.30
CA GLU A 86 20.94 8.08 -12.36
C GLU A 86 19.83 8.94 -11.76
N GLN A 87 19.92 10.26 -11.98
CA GLN A 87 18.92 11.22 -11.53
C GLN A 87 18.22 11.82 -12.75
N MET A 88 16.92 11.72 -12.79
CA MET A 88 16.08 12.28 -13.84
C MET A 88 15.05 13.24 -13.24
N ALA A 89 14.90 14.43 -13.81
CA ALA A 89 13.81 15.32 -13.43
C ALA A 89 12.50 14.86 -14.08
N ALA A 90 11.38 15.02 -13.37
CA ALA A 90 10.07 14.57 -13.88
C ALA A 90 9.68 15.23 -15.22
N LYS A 91 10.06 16.48 -15.43
CA LYS A 91 9.85 17.20 -16.71
C LYS A 91 10.64 16.59 -17.88
N ASP A 92 11.78 15.95 -17.62
CA ASP A 92 12.57 15.29 -18.66
C ASP A 92 11.87 14.02 -19.18
N LEU A 93 10.92 13.48 -18.38
CA LEU A 93 10.05 12.37 -18.74
C LEU A 93 8.78 12.81 -19.48
N GLY A 94 8.61 14.12 -19.76
CA GLY A 94 7.44 14.65 -20.45
C GLY A 94 6.14 14.58 -19.66
N VAL A 95 6.22 14.44 -18.34
CA VAL A 95 5.04 14.32 -17.47
C VAL A 95 4.79 15.66 -16.76
N ASP A 96 3.55 16.15 -16.85
CA ASP A 96 3.09 17.29 -16.06
C ASP A 96 2.80 16.86 -14.63
N ILE A 97 3.59 17.37 -13.68
CA ILE A 97 3.46 17.12 -12.24
C ILE A 97 2.89 18.32 -11.48
N ALA A 98 2.27 19.28 -12.18
CA ALA A 98 1.65 20.42 -11.53
C ALA A 98 0.61 19.96 -10.50
N ASN A 99 0.64 20.57 -9.33
CA ASN A 99 -0.35 20.29 -8.28
C ASN A 99 -1.74 20.71 -8.75
N ARG A 100 -2.66 19.75 -8.82
CA ARG A 100 -4.07 19.98 -9.14
C ARG A 100 -4.91 20.35 -7.91
N VAL A 101 -4.31 20.26 -6.74
CA VAL A 101 -4.98 20.55 -5.45
C VAL A 101 -4.14 21.56 -4.70
N GLN A 102 -4.77 22.64 -4.26
CA GLN A 102 -4.16 23.64 -3.40
C GLN A 102 -4.59 23.40 -1.95
N GLN A 103 -3.62 23.30 -1.04
CA GLN A 103 -3.90 23.24 0.39
C GLN A 103 -4.31 24.63 0.87
N LEU A 104 -5.55 24.79 1.30
CA LEU A 104 -6.09 26.09 1.76
C LEU A 104 -5.85 26.32 3.25
N LYS A 105 -5.99 25.28 4.07
CA LYS A 105 -5.89 25.38 5.53
C LYS A 105 -5.48 24.04 6.15
N VAL A 106 -4.73 24.11 7.24
CA VAL A 106 -4.42 22.97 8.12
C VAL A 106 -4.85 23.35 9.52
N GLU A 107 -5.70 22.54 10.11
CA GLU A 107 -6.17 22.69 11.49
C GLU A 107 -6.03 21.40 12.25
N GLU A 108 -5.79 21.52 13.55
CA GLU A 108 -5.87 20.33 14.41
C GLU A 108 -7.31 19.82 14.45
N PRO A 109 -7.52 18.49 14.41
CA PRO A 109 -8.85 17.94 14.55
C PRO A 109 -9.43 18.32 15.92
N PRO A 110 -10.73 18.63 16.01
CA PRO A 110 -11.35 18.95 17.29
C PRO A 110 -11.18 17.78 18.27
N LYS A 111 -10.86 18.11 19.53
CA LYS A 111 -10.71 17.11 20.59
C LYS A 111 -12.04 16.37 20.77
N ARG A 112 -12.01 15.06 20.57
CA ARG A 112 -13.17 14.21 20.81
C ARG A 112 -13.40 14.05 22.31
N LYS A 113 -14.63 14.18 22.75
CA LYS A 113 -15.02 13.83 24.12
C LYS A 113 -14.93 12.31 24.31
N ALA A 114 -14.66 11.88 25.54
CA ALA A 114 -14.69 10.46 25.87
C ALA A 114 -16.09 9.87 25.57
N GLY A 115 -16.10 8.64 25.07
CA GLY A 115 -17.37 7.93 24.86
C GLY A 115 -18.09 7.61 26.16
N ILE A 116 -19.37 7.30 26.08
CA ILE A 116 -20.22 6.90 27.21
C ILE A 116 -20.24 5.37 27.21
N LYS A 117 -19.96 4.77 28.36
CA LYS A 117 -20.14 3.32 28.55
C LYS A 117 -21.62 3.02 28.73
N VAL A 118 -22.12 2.03 28.02
CA VAL A 118 -23.52 1.58 28.10
C VAL A 118 -23.59 0.18 28.72
N ALA A 119 -24.71 -0.14 29.37
CA ALA A 119 -24.85 -1.40 30.11
C ALA A 119 -25.13 -2.61 29.19
N ASN A 120 -25.76 -2.41 28.03
CA ASN A 120 -26.13 -3.47 27.12
C ASN A 120 -26.30 -2.96 25.67
N VAL A 121 -26.48 -3.90 24.72
CA VAL A 121 -26.64 -3.61 23.30
C VAL A 121 -27.91 -2.81 23.01
N ALA A 122 -29.02 -3.07 23.71
CA ALA A 122 -30.28 -2.37 23.48
C ALA A 122 -30.14 -0.88 23.82
N GLU A 123 -29.46 -0.55 24.90
CA GLU A 123 -29.16 0.83 25.28
C GLU A 123 -28.22 1.49 24.24
N LEU A 124 -27.21 0.76 23.73
CA LEU A 124 -26.32 1.26 22.68
C LEU A 124 -27.12 1.65 21.44
N VAL A 125 -27.95 0.74 20.94
CA VAL A 125 -28.78 0.99 19.75
C VAL A 125 -29.74 2.18 19.98
N SER A 126 -30.36 2.26 21.15
CA SER A 126 -31.24 3.39 21.50
C SER A 126 -30.50 4.72 21.48
N LYS A 127 -29.31 4.78 22.06
CA LYS A 127 -28.47 6.00 22.04
C LYS A 127 -27.98 6.37 20.64
N LEU A 128 -27.55 5.40 19.85
CA LEU A 128 -27.11 5.65 18.47
C LEU A 128 -28.27 6.18 17.61
N LYS A 129 -29.48 5.66 17.81
CA LYS A 129 -30.67 6.08 17.06
C LYS A 129 -31.23 7.42 17.52
N ASN A 130 -31.43 7.61 18.85
CA ASN A 130 -32.15 8.74 19.37
C ASN A 130 -31.29 9.94 19.74
N GLU A 131 -30.06 9.71 20.25
CA GLU A 131 -29.14 10.76 20.66
C GLU A 131 -28.13 11.12 19.55
N ALA A 132 -27.42 10.15 19.06
CA ALA A 132 -26.38 10.37 18.04
C ALA A 132 -26.94 10.47 16.59
N LYS A 133 -28.10 9.89 16.33
CA LYS A 133 -28.81 9.90 15.02
C LYS A 133 -27.92 9.41 13.86
N VAL A 134 -27.17 8.36 14.11
CA VAL A 134 -26.25 7.78 13.12
C VAL A 134 -26.76 6.47 12.51
N ILE A 135 -27.83 5.92 13.07
CA ILE A 135 -28.55 4.75 12.55
C ILE A 135 -30.07 4.99 12.58
#